data_c874f58b9f277e5a7f3c1f8d0930df4f
#
_entry.id   c874f58b9f277e5a7f3c1f8d0930df4f
#
_cell.length_a   1.000
_cell.length_b   1.000
_cell.length_c   1.000
_cell.angle_alpha   90.00
_cell.angle_beta   90.00
_cell.angle_gamma   90.00
#
_symmetry.space_group_name_H-M   'P 1'
#
loop_
_entity.id
_entity.type
_entity.pdbx_description
1 polymer ?
#
loop_
_entity_poly.entity_id
_entity_poly.type
_entity_poly.pdbx_seq_one_letter_code
_entity_poly.pdbx_strand_id
1 'polypeptide(L)'
;MVTLKLKFLKALYNFYDEYAQNFSSVCTPGCATCCTHNVLITTLEGVHILFYLENRGKLRLLEKLHSTNYLRPRVTPNQLAHYCIHKIEPPEDDSFIISPCPFLTNGKCPIYEVRPFNCRSLFSEKKCHLGGEAFIHPLLLTVNMIFTQLLEQLDNSGLYGNMLDVLSFLANEENLAVYMKGKTPNHTPGLLPNKPLPGFLCPPEHQLEVEKILKEISHIEREGKNINQCIKLVY
;
A
#
# COMPACT_ATOMS: atom_id res chain seq x y z
N MET A 1 0.13 -6.84 -19.02
CA MET A 1 0.63 -7.37 -17.73
C MET A 1 0.13 -6.53 -16.55
N VAL A 2 0.35 -5.22 -16.52
CA VAL A 2 -0.09 -4.31 -15.43
C VAL A 2 -1.61 -4.34 -15.24
N THR A 3 -2.41 -4.36 -16.32
CA THR A 3 -3.88 -4.45 -16.22
C THR A 3 -4.37 -5.67 -15.42
N LEU A 4 -3.71 -6.83 -15.60
CA LEU A 4 -4.02 -8.02 -14.81
C LEU A 4 -3.62 -7.84 -13.33
N LYS A 5 -2.45 -7.24 -13.06
CA LYS A 5 -2.02 -6.91 -11.69
C LYS A 5 -3.02 -5.98 -10.98
N LEU A 6 -3.59 -5.00 -11.71
CA LEU A 6 -4.66 -4.14 -11.15
C LEU A 6 -5.93 -4.92 -10.78
N LYS A 7 -6.27 -5.98 -11.52
CA LYS A 7 -7.40 -6.86 -11.16
C LYS A 7 -7.10 -7.69 -9.91
N PHE A 8 -5.86 -8.14 -9.75
CA PHE A 8 -5.43 -8.81 -8.53
C PHE A 8 -5.34 -7.86 -7.34
N LEU A 9 -4.84 -6.63 -7.54
CA LEU A 9 -4.85 -5.58 -6.50
C LEU A 9 -6.25 -5.37 -5.93
N LYS A 10 -7.25 -5.20 -6.81
CA LYS A 10 -8.65 -5.05 -6.39
C LYS A 10 -9.17 -6.28 -5.65
N ALA A 11 -8.79 -7.47 -6.08
CA ALA A 11 -9.19 -8.70 -5.41
C ALA A 11 -8.56 -8.83 -4.02
N LEU A 12 -7.28 -8.46 -3.86
CA LEU A 12 -6.61 -8.41 -2.56
C LEU A 12 -7.25 -7.37 -1.63
N TYR A 13 -7.62 -6.22 -2.16
CA TYR A 13 -8.31 -5.19 -1.39
C TYR A 13 -9.68 -5.67 -0.89
N ASN A 14 -10.47 -6.31 -1.75
CA ASN A 14 -11.76 -6.86 -1.37
C ASN A 14 -11.61 -7.95 -0.30
N PHE A 15 -10.67 -8.88 -0.52
CA PHE A 15 -10.36 -9.91 0.46
C PHE A 15 -9.99 -9.32 1.82
N TYR A 16 -9.10 -8.31 1.82
CA TYR A 16 -8.70 -7.64 3.06
C TYR A 16 -9.88 -6.93 3.74
N ASP A 17 -10.71 -6.21 2.98
CA ASP A 17 -11.86 -5.50 3.52
C ASP A 17 -12.88 -6.47 4.16
N GLU A 18 -13.11 -7.65 3.55
CA GLU A 18 -13.95 -8.72 4.11
C GLU A 18 -13.31 -9.31 5.38
N TYR A 19 -12.02 -9.63 5.33
CA TYR A 19 -11.29 -10.16 6.49
C TYR A 19 -11.29 -9.19 7.68
N ALA A 20 -11.06 -7.91 7.42
CA ALA A 20 -11.00 -6.87 8.45
C ALA A 20 -12.34 -6.66 9.18
N GLN A 21 -13.48 -7.06 8.60
CA GLN A 21 -14.79 -7.02 9.26
C GLN A 21 -14.91 -7.96 10.48
N ASN A 22 -13.99 -8.94 10.61
CA ASN A 22 -13.93 -9.79 11.80
C ASN A 22 -13.38 -9.06 13.03
N PHE A 23 -12.88 -7.84 12.87
CA PHE A 23 -12.31 -7.03 13.95
C PHE A 23 -13.19 -5.81 14.25
N SER A 24 -13.26 -5.47 15.52
CA SER A 24 -14.01 -4.28 15.94
C SER A 24 -13.32 -2.99 15.48
N SER A 25 -14.10 -2.00 15.09
CA SER A 25 -13.59 -0.67 14.72
C SER A 25 -14.55 0.43 15.14
N VAL A 26 -13.98 1.52 15.64
CA VAL A 26 -14.70 2.76 15.90
C VAL A 26 -14.55 3.79 14.78
N CYS A 27 -13.83 3.44 13.71
CA CYS A 27 -13.66 4.31 12.56
C CYS A 27 -14.99 4.49 11.80
N THR A 28 -15.37 5.73 11.56
CA THR A 28 -16.62 6.09 10.86
C THR A 28 -16.32 6.96 9.65
N PRO A 29 -17.19 7.00 8.63
CA PRO A 29 -17.05 7.94 7.54
C PRO A 29 -16.92 9.37 8.04
N GLY A 30 -15.90 10.11 7.57
CA GLY A 30 -15.56 11.45 8.04
C GLY A 30 -14.55 11.50 9.18
N CYS A 31 -14.18 10.37 9.79
CA CYS A 31 -12.99 10.30 10.65
C CYS A 31 -11.74 10.50 9.78
N ALA A 32 -10.95 11.52 10.09
CA ALA A 32 -9.78 11.91 9.30
C ALA A 32 -8.50 12.04 10.14
N THR A 33 -8.50 11.55 11.38
CA THR A 33 -7.37 11.70 12.33
C THR A 33 -6.08 11.08 11.79
N CYS A 34 -6.16 9.93 11.10
CA CYS A 34 -5.02 9.25 10.47
C CYS A 34 -4.74 9.71 9.03
N CYS A 35 -5.52 10.64 8.48
CA CYS A 35 -5.33 11.13 7.12
C CYS A 35 -4.19 12.14 7.05
N THR A 36 -2.97 11.64 6.90
CA THR A 36 -1.75 12.46 6.78
C THR A 36 -1.14 12.33 5.38
N HIS A 37 -0.16 13.16 5.07
CA HIS A 37 0.60 13.07 3.83
C HIS A 37 1.69 11.97 3.85
N ASN A 38 1.86 11.27 4.98
CA ASN A 38 2.88 10.24 5.15
C ASN A 38 2.32 8.84 4.81
N VAL A 39 1.80 8.70 3.60
CA VAL A 39 1.25 7.45 3.08
C VAL A 39 2.22 6.85 2.08
N LEU A 40 2.67 5.64 2.32
CA LEU A 40 3.57 4.90 1.44
C LEU A 40 2.77 3.95 0.54
N ILE A 41 3.09 3.91 -0.75
CA ILE A 41 2.38 3.11 -1.74
C ILE A 41 3.32 2.52 -2.79
N THR A 42 2.85 1.50 -3.50
CA THR A 42 3.48 0.99 -4.72
C THR A 42 3.03 1.78 -5.96
N THR A 43 3.79 1.71 -7.06
CA THR A 43 3.35 2.28 -8.35
C THR A 43 2.05 1.65 -8.86
N LEU A 44 1.78 0.38 -8.56
CA LEU A 44 0.53 -0.28 -8.94
C LEU A 44 -0.69 0.38 -8.26
N GLU A 45 -0.56 0.70 -6.97
CA GLU A 45 -1.59 1.44 -6.22
C GLU A 45 -1.74 2.86 -6.76
N GLY A 46 -0.62 3.51 -7.10
CA GLY A 46 -0.63 4.84 -7.74
C GLY A 46 -1.39 4.85 -9.06
N VAL A 47 -1.17 3.87 -9.94
CA VAL A 47 -1.92 3.72 -11.20
C VAL A 47 -3.41 3.48 -10.93
N HIS A 48 -3.75 2.69 -9.91
CA HIS A 48 -5.14 2.48 -9.52
C HIS A 48 -5.85 3.79 -9.14
N ILE A 49 -5.16 4.64 -8.36
CA ILE A 49 -5.66 5.98 -8.00
C ILE A 49 -5.75 6.88 -9.24
N LEU A 50 -4.70 6.91 -10.07
CA LEU A 50 -4.65 7.75 -11.26
C LEU A 50 -5.82 7.45 -12.22
N PHE A 51 -6.05 6.17 -12.56
CA PHE A 51 -7.16 5.77 -13.43
C PHE A 51 -8.54 6.08 -12.83
N TYR A 52 -8.69 5.98 -11.52
CA TYR A 52 -9.93 6.38 -10.87
C TYR A 52 -10.17 7.89 -11.01
N LEU A 53 -9.14 8.71 -10.78
CA LEU A 53 -9.22 10.17 -10.92
C LEU A 53 -9.51 10.57 -12.37
N GLU A 54 -8.86 9.94 -13.35
CA GLU A 54 -9.09 10.16 -14.77
C GLU A 54 -10.54 9.85 -15.16
N ASN A 55 -11.03 8.65 -14.82
CA ASN A 55 -12.42 8.23 -15.11
C ASN A 55 -13.48 9.10 -14.44
N ARG A 56 -13.13 9.85 -13.40
CA ARG A 56 -14.02 10.78 -12.69
C ARG A 56 -13.82 12.25 -13.09
N GLY A 57 -12.92 12.54 -14.03
CA GLY A 57 -12.57 13.90 -14.44
C GLY A 57 -11.93 14.72 -13.30
N LYS A 58 -11.21 14.07 -12.37
CA LYS A 58 -10.67 14.67 -11.15
C LYS A 58 -9.14 14.75 -11.14
N LEU A 59 -8.47 14.64 -12.27
CA LEU A 59 -7.00 14.72 -12.36
C LEU A 59 -6.42 16.03 -11.78
N ARG A 60 -7.19 17.13 -11.79
CA ARG A 60 -6.79 18.40 -11.14
C ARG A 60 -6.47 18.25 -9.66
N LEU A 61 -6.91 17.18 -9.00
CA LEU A 61 -6.53 16.93 -7.61
C LEU A 61 -5.03 16.65 -7.45
N LEU A 62 -4.35 16.20 -8.52
CA LEU A 62 -2.90 15.99 -8.52
C LEU A 62 -2.12 17.30 -8.41
N GLU A 63 -2.68 18.42 -8.87
CA GLU A 63 -2.07 19.74 -8.76
C GLU A 63 -1.94 20.23 -7.31
N LYS A 64 -2.70 19.62 -6.38
CA LYS A 64 -2.67 19.93 -4.95
C LYS A 64 -1.63 19.11 -4.16
N LEU A 65 -0.92 18.21 -4.83
CA LEU A 65 0.05 17.31 -4.17
C LEU A 65 1.38 18.02 -3.86
N HIS A 66 1.30 19.24 -3.37
CA HIS A 66 2.47 19.98 -2.92
C HIS A 66 2.59 19.85 -1.41
N SER A 67 3.65 19.22 -0.96
CA SER A 67 4.03 19.15 0.44
C SER A 67 5.54 19.11 0.55
N THR A 68 6.04 19.47 1.70
CA THR A 68 7.47 19.44 2.01
C THR A 68 7.69 18.64 3.28
N ASN A 69 8.87 18.03 3.40
CA ASN A 69 9.29 17.33 4.61
C ASN A 69 8.32 16.22 5.05
N TYR A 70 7.87 15.38 4.10
CA TYR A 70 7.10 14.17 4.36
C TYR A 70 7.99 12.93 4.36
N LEU A 71 7.46 11.83 4.91
CA LEU A 71 8.14 10.55 5.00
C LEU A 71 8.54 10.04 3.60
N ARG A 72 9.83 9.82 3.39
CA ARG A 72 10.41 9.07 2.26
C ARG A 72 11.08 7.83 2.81
N PRO A 73 10.63 6.62 2.42
CA PRO A 73 11.15 5.40 3.01
C PRO A 73 12.60 5.18 2.59
N ARG A 74 13.39 4.63 3.50
CA ARG A 74 14.77 4.18 3.23
C ARG A 74 14.80 2.73 2.78
N VAL A 75 13.75 1.98 3.07
CA VAL A 75 13.59 0.56 2.73
C VAL A 75 12.16 0.29 2.25
N THR A 76 12.02 -0.72 1.40
CA THR A 76 10.70 -1.26 1.03
C THR A 76 10.21 -2.27 2.08
N PRO A 77 8.91 -2.64 2.12
CA PRO A 77 8.41 -3.66 3.03
C PRO A 77 9.15 -5.00 2.94
N ASN A 78 9.44 -5.48 1.71
CA ASN A 78 10.17 -6.73 1.51
C ASN A 78 11.65 -6.58 1.88
N GLN A 79 12.24 -5.41 1.70
CA GLN A 79 13.60 -5.15 2.16
C GLN A 79 13.68 -5.08 3.69
N LEU A 80 12.68 -4.49 4.34
CA LEU A 80 12.56 -4.52 5.81
C LEU A 80 12.44 -5.96 6.32
N ALA A 81 11.58 -6.77 5.66
CA ALA A 81 11.45 -8.18 5.99
C ALA A 81 12.78 -8.93 5.83
N HIS A 82 13.53 -8.66 4.77
CA HIS A 82 14.86 -9.22 4.58
C HIS A 82 15.79 -8.87 5.75
N TYR A 83 15.84 -7.61 6.18
CA TYR A 83 16.66 -7.18 7.31
C TYR A 83 16.25 -7.89 8.62
N CYS A 84 14.96 -7.97 8.91
CA CYS A 84 14.46 -8.65 10.10
C CYS A 84 14.80 -10.15 10.12
N ILE A 85 14.61 -10.86 8.99
CA ILE A 85 14.91 -12.29 8.87
C ILE A 85 16.40 -12.56 9.08
N HIS A 86 17.28 -11.68 8.57
CA HIS A 86 18.73 -11.84 8.66
C HIS A 86 19.33 -11.15 9.88
N LYS A 87 18.51 -10.54 10.76
CA LYS A 87 18.95 -9.81 11.97
C LYS A 87 19.93 -8.67 11.63
N ILE A 88 19.69 -8.00 10.51
CA ILE A 88 20.42 -6.80 10.08
C ILE A 88 19.62 -5.58 10.51
N GLU A 89 20.29 -4.58 11.06
CA GLU A 89 19.67 -3.32 11.45
C GLU A 89 19.30 -2.51 10.19
N PRO A 90 18.02 -2.15 9.99
CA PRO A 90 17.62 -1.33 8.85
C PRO A 90 18.11 0.12 9.05
N PRO A 91 18.34 0.87 7.97
CA PRO A 91 18.64 2.28 8.08
C PRO A 91 17.45 3.04 8.68
N GLU A 92 17.74 4.01 9.54
CA GLU A 92 16.72 4.90 10.10
C GLU A 92 16.13 5.80 9.01
N ASP A 93 14.82 6.07 9.10
CA ASP A 93 14.17 7.05 8.24
C ASP A 93 14.62 8.47 8.59
N ASP A 94 14.60 9.34 7.59
CA ASP A 94 14.85 10.77 7.81
C ASP A 94 13.72 11.38 8.67
N SER A 95 14.04 12.46 9.36
CA SER A 95 13.03 13.22 10.09
C SER A 95 11.96 13.76 9.13
N PHE A 96 10.70 13.63 9.49
CA PHE A 96 9.57 14.12 8.72
C PHE A 96 8.54 14.78 9.65
N ILE A 97 7.67 15.59 9.08
CA ILE A 97 6.55 16.20 9.80
C ILE A 97 5.25 15.44 9.52
N ILE A 98 4.28 15.60 10.39
CA ILE A 98 2.92 15.08 10.19
C ILE A 98 2.02 16.25 9.82
N SER A 99 1.50 16.22 8.59
CA SER A 99 0.55 17.21 8.08
C SER A 99 -0.66 16.49 7.45
N PRO A 100 -1.82 17.16 7.36
CA PRO A 100 -3.01 16.59 6.73
C PRO A 100 -2.75 16.13 5.29
N CYS A 101 -3.42 15.06 4.89
CA CYS A 101 -3.37 14.56 3.52
C CYS A 101 -3.90 15.63 2.54
N PRO A 102 -3.16 15.96 1.45
CA PRO A 102 -3.59 16.98 0.49
C PRO A 102 -4.88 16.62 -0.27
N PHE A 103 -5.25 15.35 -0.33
CA PHE A 103 -6.54 14.93 -0.87
C PHE A 103 -7.72 15.24 0.05
N LEU A 104 -7.49 15.46 1.34
CA LEU A 104 -8.56 15.67 2.30
C LEU A 104 -9.25 17.02 2.05
N THR A 105 -10.55 16.98 1.77
CA THR A 105 -11.34 18.19 1.54
C THR A 105 -12.59 18.14 2.43
N ASN A 106 -12.72 19.09 3.35
CA ASN A 106 -13.83 19.16 4.31
C ASN A 106 -14.08 17.82 5.05
N GLY A 107 -13.00 17.17 5.51
CA GLY A 107 -13.06 15.88 6.21
C GLY A 107 -13.40 14.67 5.31
N LYS A 108 -13.49 14.86 4.00
CA LYS A 108 -13.80 13.78 3.04
C LYS A 108 -12.63 13.49 2.12
N CYS A 109 -12.39 12.22 1.87
CA CYS A 109 -11.36 11.74 0.95
C CYS A 109 -11.98 11.48 -0.43
N PRO A 110 -11.62 12.22 -1.50
CA PRO A 110 -12.18 12.03 -2.84
C PRO A 110 -11.71 10.72 -3.52
N ILE A 111 -10.68 10.07 -2.98
CA ILE A 111 -10.16 8.77 -3.44
C ILE A 111 -10.49 7.64 -2.46
N TYR A 112 -11.48 7.80 -1.58
CA TYR A 112 -11.79 6.83 -0.52
C TYR A 112 -12.07 5.41 -1.06
N GLU A 113 -12.76 5.32 -2.19
CA GLU A 113 -13.09 4.03 -2.83
C GLU A 113 -11.84 3.26 -3.30
N VAL A 114 -10.81 4.02 -3.72
CA VAL A 114 -9.54 3.49 -4.24
C VAL A 114 -8.35 3.84 -3.31
N ARG A 115 -8.65 4.14 -2.05
CA ARG A 115 -7.60 4.46 -1.09
C ARG A 115 -6.56 3.35 -1.05
N PRO A 116 -5.27 3.68 -0.99
CA PRO A 116 -4.21 2.70 -0.98
C PRO A 116 -4.24 1.86 0.30
N PHE A 117 -3.50 0.76 0.30
CA PHE A 117 -3.52 -0.20 1.39
C PHE A 117 -3.17 0.42 2.74
N ASN A 118 -2.16 1.27 2.81
CA ASN A 118 -1.78 1.93 4.06
C ASN A 118 -2.87 2.86 4.63
N CYS A 119 -3.76 3.41 3.77
CA CYS A 119 -4.95 4.11 4.26
C CYS A 119 -6.08 3.15 4.65
N ARG A 120 -6.14 1.97 4.03
CA ARG A 120 -7.16 0.94 4.22
C ARG A 120 -6.92 0.17 5.52
N SER A 121 -5.67 -0.09 5.85
CA SER A 121 -5.22 -0.85 7.02
C SER A 121 -5.17 -0.04 8.32
N LEU A 122 -5.26 1.29 8.24
CA LEU A 122 -5.41 2.15 9.41
C LEU A 122 -6.84 2.12 9.95
N PHE A 123 -7.02 1.38 11.01
CA PHE A 123 -8.26 0.88 11.54
C PHE A 123 -8.12 0.75 13.06
N SER A 124 -8.95 1.40 13.84
CA SER A 124 -8.74 1.48 15.28
C SER A 124 -9.93 0.96 16.07
N GLU A 125 -9.66 0.15 17.08
CA GLU A 125 -10.63 -0.34 18.05
C GLU A 125 -11.05 0.73 19.07
N LYS A 126 -10.23 1.78 19.21
CA LYS A 126 -10.49 2.91 20.12
C LYS A 126 -10.44 4.23 19.37
N LYS A 127 -11.17 5.23 19.85
CA LYS A 127 -11.12 6.57 19.27
C LYS A 127 -9.70 7.13 19.34
N CYS A 128 -9.17 7.51 18.19
CA CYS A 128 -7.89 8.21 18.11
C CYS A 128 -8.07 9.63 18.63
N HIS A 129 -7.09 10.09 19.43
CA HIS A 129 -6.96 11.51 19.78
C HIS A 129 -6.02 12.17 18.78
N LEU A 130 -6.12 13.48 18.62
CA LEU A 130 -5.22 14.24 17.76
C LEU A 130 -3.76 14.00 18.20
N GLY A 131 -2.94 13.45 17.31
CA GLY A 131 -1.56 13.04 17.61
C GLY A 131 -1.43 11.70 18.35
N GLY A 132 -2.52 10.96 18.56
CA GLY A 132 -2.49 9.62 19.16
C GLY A 132 -2.37 8.50 18.12
N GLU A 133 -1.99 7.33 18.60
CA GLU A 133 -1.85 6.13 17.78
C GLU A 133 -3.19 5.41 17.57
N ALA A 134 -3.32 4.69 16.44
CA ALA A 134 -4.42 3.78 16.22
C ALA A 134 -4.22 2.50 17.05
N PHE A 135 -5.28 2.01 17.67
CA PHE A 135 -5.28 0.76 18.43
C PHE A 135 -5.75 -0.37 17.50
N ILE A 136 -4.81 -1.10 16.95
CA ILE A 136 -5.08 -2.18 15.98
C ILE A 136 -4.84 -3.53 16.65
N HIS A 137 -5.74 -4.48 16.44
CA HIS A 137 -5.60 -5.85 16.96
C HIS A 137 -4.26 -6.46 16.50
N PRO A 138 -3.47 -7.14 17.38
CA PRO A 138 -2.14 -7.65 17.02
C PRO A 138 -2.13 -8.57 15.80
N LEU A 139 -3.09 -9.48 15.67
CA LEU A 139 -3.23 -10.33 14.48
C LEU A 139 -3.48 -9.49 13.22
N LEU A 140 -4.32 -8.45 13.30
CA LEU A 140 -4.57 -7.57 12.15
C LEU A 140 -3.32 -6.77 11.76
N LEU A 141 -2.47 -6.36 12.71
CA LEU A 141 -1.16 -5.76 12.41
C LEU A 141 -0.27 -6.72 11.62
N THR A 142 -0.24 -8.00 12.00
CA THR A 142 0.50 -9.02 11.25
C THR A 142 -0.06 -9.17 9.84
N VAL A 143 -1.39 -9.27 9.70
CA VAL A 143 -2.05 -9.35 8.39
C VAL A 143 -1.76 -8.11 7.54
N ASN A 144 -1.75 -6.91 8.13
CA ASN A 144 -1.38 -5.68 7.44
C ASN A 144 0.05 -5.76 6.87
N MET A 145 1.00 -6.28 7.63
CA MET A 145 2.38 -6.47 7.17
C MET A 145 2.44 -7.47 6.01
N ILE A 146 1.74 -8.62 6.13
CA ILE A 146 1.65 -9.63 5.07
C ILE A 146 1.11 -9.01 3.77
N PHE A 147 0.01 -8.26 3.85
CA PHE A 147 -0.57 -7.61 2.68
C PHE A 147 0.35 -6.57 2.06
N THR A 148 1.05 -5.77 2.87
CA THR A 148 2.02 -4.79 2.37
C THR A 148 3.14 -5.48 1.59
N GLN A 149 3.67 -6.62 2.09
CA GLN A 149 4.67 -7.44 1.41
C GLN A 149 4.13 -8.06 0.11
N LEU A 150 2.88 -8.56 0.13
CA LEU A 150 2.22 -9.13 -1.06
C LEU A 150 2.00 -8.09 -2.15
N LEU A 151 1.60 -6.87 -1.78
CA LEU A 151 1.38 -5.78 -2.74
C LEU A 151 2.68 -5.34 -3.41
N GLU A 152 3.76 -5.25 -2.66
CA GLU A 152 5.09 -5.01 -3.23
C GLU A 152 5.50 -6.14 -4.18
N GLN A 153 5.30 -7.41 -3.79
CA GLN A 153 5.60 -8.56 -4.63
C GLN A 153 4.72 -8.59 -5.90
N LEU A 154 3.44 -8.23 -5.81
CA LEU A 154 2.56 -8.10 -6.96
C LEU A 154 3.07 -7.04 -7.94
N ASP A 155 3.62 -5.95 -7.42
CA ASP A 155 4.23 -4.87 -8.20
C ASP A 155 5.75 -5.02 -8.38
N ASN A 156 6.23 -6.23 -8.56
CA ASN A 156 7.65 -6.62 -8.58
C ASN A 156 8.54 -5.85 -9.57
N SER A 157 7.98 -5.20 -10.58
CA SER A 157 8.69 -4.34 -11.54
C SER A 157 8.46 -2.85 -11.30
N GLY A 158 7.77 -2.49 -10.22
CA GLY A 158 7.43 -1.13 -9.87
C GLY A 158 8.37 -0.50 -8.87
N LEU A 159 7.90 0.61 -8.32
CA LEU A 159 8.57 1.42 -7.31
C LEU A 159 7.68 1.55 -6.07
N TYR A 160 8.31 1.82 -4.94
CA TYR A 160 7.68 2.08 -3.64
C TYR A 160 8.12 3.43 -3.11
N GLY A 161 7.21 4.19 -2.53
CA GLY A 161 7.54 5.47 -1.94
C GLY A 161 6.33 6.21 -1.40
N ASN A 162 6.53 7.47 -1.02
CA ASN A 162 5.41 8.31 -0.60
C ASN A 162 4.41 8.50 -1.74
N MET A 163 3.12 8.50 -1.41
CA MET A 163 2.03 8.65 -2.37
C MET A 163 2.17 9.92 -3.22
N LEU A 164 2.71 11.00 -2.66
CA LEU A 164 2.94 12.25 -3.38
C LEU A 164 4.00 12.07 -4.46
N ASP A 165 5.13 11.44 -4.13
CA ASP A 165 6.21 11.16 -5.08
C ASP A 165 5.76 10.16 -6.16
N VAL A 166 5.07 9.08 -5.78
CA VAL A 166 4.56 8.06 -6.71
C VAL A 166 3.55 8.66 -7.69
N LEU A 167 2.59 9.45 -7.22
CA LEU A 167 1.59 10.07 -8.10
C LEU A 167 2.21 11.15 -8.99
N SER A 168 3.14 11.96 -8.47
CA SER A 168 3.89 12.92 -9.28
C SER A 168 4.71 12.23 -10.38
N PHE A 169 5.38 11.13 -10.04
CA PHE A 169 6.11 10.30 -11.00
C PHE A 169 5.20 9.75 -12.12
N LEU A 170 4.04 9.21 -11.76
CA LEU A 170 3.08 8.62 -12.69
C LEU A 170 2.26 9.66 -13.48
N ALA A 171 2.18 10.92 -13.01
CA ALA A 171 1.58 12.01 -13.76
C ALA A 171 2.39 12.38 -15.03
N ASN A 172 3.66 11.98 -15.10
CA ASN A 172 4.45 12.06 -16.33
C ASN A 172 4.07 10.90 -17.27
N GLU A 173 3.61 11.24 -18.46
CA GLU A 173 3.11 10.26 -19.45
C GLU A 173 4.18 9.24 -19.88
N GLU A 174 5.44 9.64 -19.99
CA GLU A 174 6.54 8.76 -20.36
C GLU A 174 6.80 7.70 -19.29
N ASN A 175 6.83 8.12 -18.01
CA ASN A 175 7.00 7.24 -16.88
C ASN A 175 5.85 6.24 -16.78
N LEU A 176 4.61 6.73 -16.91
CA LEU A 176 3.43 5.88 -16.92
C LEU A 176 3.48 4.87 -18.07
N ALA A 177 3.84 5.32 -19.28
CA ALA A 177 3.94 4.45 -20.46
C ALA A 177 5.02 3.36 -20.29
N VAL A 178 6.17 3.69 -19.69
CA VAL A 178 7.24 2.72 -19.38
C VAL A 178 6.73 1.68 -18.39
N TYR A 179 6.12 2.12 -17.29
CA TYR A 179 5.56 1.24 -16.27
C TYR A 179 4.44 0.34 -16.85
N MET A 180 3.50 0.89 -17.63
CA MET A 180 2.40 0.12 -18.23
C MET A 180 2.87 -0.97 -19.19
N LYS A 181 4.06 -0.82 -19.80
CA LYS A 181 4.73 -1.86 -20.59
C LYS A 181 5.39 -2.96 -19.74
N GLY A 182 5.28 -2.87 -18.40
CA GLY A 182 5.88 -3.82 -17.44
C GLY A 182 7.38 -3.69 -17.29
N LYS A 183 7.95 -2.55 -17.66
CA LYS A 183 9.37 -2.25 -17.46
C LYS A 183 9.55 -1.53 -16.14
N THR A 184 10.68 -1.80 -15.47
CA THR A 184 11.07 -1.05 -14.27
C THR A 184 11.40 0.38 -14.68
N PRO A 185 10.73 1.38 -14.10
CA PRO A 185 11.06 2.78 -14.37
C PRO A 185 12.48 3.14 -13.91
N ASN A 186 13.03 4.18 -14.49
CA ASN A 186 14.32 4.70 -14.08
C ASN A 186 14.30 5.17 -12.61
N HIS A 187 15.47 5.17 -11.98
CA HIS A 187 15.63 5.67 -10.62
C HIS A 187 15.13 7.12 -10.51
N THR A 188 14.23 7.33 -9.58
CA THR A 188 13.64 8.64 -9.26
C THR A 188 13.92 8.94 -7.79
N PRO A 189 14.44 10.12 -7.44
CA PRO A 189 14.66 10.50 -6.05
C PRO A 189 13.39 10.32 -5.20
N GLY A 190 13.53 9.70 -4.02
CA GLY A 190 12.40 9.43 -3.11
C GLY A 190 11.59 8.17 -3.42
N LEU A 191 11.88 7.47 -4.53
CA LEU A 191 11.25 6.19 -4.88
C LEU A 191 12.28 5.06 -4.86
N LEU A 192 11.89 3.92 -4.32
CA LEU A 192 12.71 2.71 -4.20
C LEU A 192 12.22 1.63 -5.17
N PRO A 193 13.10 0.91 -5.88
CA PRO A 193 12.69 -0.27 -6.63
C PRO A 193 12.11 -1.34 -5.70
N ASN A 194 10.96 -1.88 -6.07
CA ASN A 194 10.34 -2.99 -5.33
C ASN A 194 11.29 -4.20 -5.26
N LYS A 195 11.24 -4.92 -4.14
CA LYS A 195 12.10 -6.07 -3.86
C LYS A 195 11.30 -7.37 -3.87
N PRO A 196 11.92 -8.48 -4.23
CA PRO A 196 11.28 -9.78 -4.13
C PRO A 196 10.96 -10.11 -2.67
N LEU A 197 9.89 -10.87 -2.46
CA LEU A 197 9.46 -11.35 -1.15
C LEU A 197 10.52 -12.31 -0.57
N PRO A 198 11.17 -11.99 0.55
CA PRO A 198 12.20 -12.85 1.16
C PRO A 198 11.59 -13.94 2.07
N GLY A 199 10.37 -13.76 2.48
CA GLY A 199 9.59 -14.48 3.46
C GLY A 199 8.67 -13.51 4.17
N PHE A 200 7.65 -14.01 4.86
CA PHE A 200 6.71 -13.18 5.58
C PHE A 200 7.17 -12.89 7.01
N LEU A 201 6.99 -11.65 7.46
CA LEU A 201 7.15 -11.29 8.87
C LEU A 201 5.90 -11.71 9.63
N CYS A 202 5.97 -12.91 10.22
CA CYS A 202 4.85 -13.49 10.95
C CYS A 202 5.32 -14.03 12.32
N PRO A 203 4.78 -13.50 13.44
CA PRO A 203 5.03 -14.08 14.75
C PRO A 203 4.49 -15.52 14.83
N PRO A 204 5.16 -16.40 15.62
CA PRO A 204 4.76 -17.80 15.74
C PRO A 204 3.28 -18.01 16.11
N GLU A 205 2.73 -17.19 16.98
CA GLU A 205 1.35 -17.23 17.45
C GLU A 205 0.30 -16.95 16.37
N HIS A 206 0.71 -16.28 15.26
CA HIS A 206 -0.19 -15.94 14.16
C HIS A 206 -0.01 -16.85 12.92
N GLN A 207 0.95 -17.78 12.91
CA GLN A 207 1.31 -18.59 11.74
C GLN A 207 0.12 -19.34 11.15
N LEU A 208 -0.65 -20.04 12.00
CA LEU A 208 -1.78 -20.86 11.53
C LEU A 208 -2.85 -20.02 10.81
N GLU A 209 -3.09 -18.80 11.30
CA GLU A 209 -4.09 -17.92 10.68
C GLU A 209 -3.54 -17.30 9.40
N VAL A 210 -2.27 -16.89 9.39
CA VAL A 210 -1.59 -16.38 8.18
C VAL A 210 -1.53 -17.46 7.09
N GLU A 211 -1.24 -18.72 7.42
CA GLU A 211 -1.27 -19.82 6.46
C GLU A 211 -2.64 -20.01 5.80
N LYS A 212 -3.74 -19.93 6.59
CA LYS A 212 -5.10 -19.96 6.03
C LYS A 212 -5.35 -18.81 5.06
N ILE A 213 -5.01 -17.59 5.46
CA ILE A 213 -5.15 -16.39 4.63
C ILE A 213 -4.38 -16.55 3.33
N LEU A 214 -3.12 -16.96 3.40
CA LEU A 214 -2.28 -17.16 2.21
C LEU A 214 -2.81 -18.25 1.29
N LYS A 215 -3.36 -19.33 1.87
CA LYS A 215 -4.02 -20.39 1.11
C LYS A 215 -5.26 -19.86 0.38
N GLU A 216 -6.10 -19.07 1.03
CA GLU A 216 -7.28 -18.47 0.39
C GLU A 216 -6.87 -17.49 -0.71
N ILE A 217 -5.88 -16.61 -0.44
CA ILE A 217 -5.32 -15.71 -1.44
C ILE A 217 -4.78 -16.49 -2.65
N SER A 218 -4.10 -17.62 -2.42
CA SER A 218 -3.54 -18.44 -3.49
C SER A 218 -4.56 -18.99 -4.48
N HIS A 219 -5.84 -19.04 -4.11
CA HIS A 219 -6.95 -19.46 -4.98
C HIS A 219 -7.59 -18.30 -5.76
N ILE A 220 -7.14 -17.07 -5.56
CA ILE A 220 -7.68 -15.92 -6.31
C ILE A 220 -7.31 -16.04 -7.78
N GLU A 221 -8.34 -16.07 -8.63
CA GLU A 221 -8.18 -16.11 -10.08
C GLU A 221 -8.78 -14.87 -10.76
N ARG A 222 -8.10 -14.39 -11.80
CA ARG A 222 -8.57 -13.31 -12.68
C ARG A 222 -8.16 -13.60 -14.11
N GLU A 223 -9.13 -13.51 -15.04
CA GLU A 223 -8.91 -13.79 -16.46
C GLU A 223 -8.28 -15.18 -16.75
N GLY A 224 -8.70 -16.20 -16.01
CA GLY A 224 -8.17 -17.56 -16.12
C GLY A 224 -6.73 -17.74 -15.65
N LYS A 225 -6.18 -16.73 -14.94
CA LYS A 225 -4.86 -16.79 -14.32
C LYS A 225 -4.97 -16.74 -12.80
N ASN A 226 -4.19 -17.59 -12.15
CA ASN A 226 -4.08 -17.62 -10.69
C ASN A 226 -3.09 -16.56 -10.23
N ILE A 227 -3.34 -15.95 -9.06
CA ILE A 227 -2.50 -14.90 -8.48
C ILE A 227 -1.05 -15.38 -8.27
N ASN A 228 -0.82 -16.66 -7.97
CA ASN A 228 0.51 -17.24 -7.79
C ASN A 228 1.39 -17.14 -9.04
N GLN A 229 0.81 -17.01 -10.23
CA GLN A 229 1.56 -16.75 -11.46
C GLN A 229 2.17 -15.33 -11.48
N CYS A 230 1.61 -14.41 -10.68
CA CYS A 230 2.09 -13.05 -10.56
C CYS A 230 3.00 -12.85 -9.33
N ILE A 231 2.66 -13.44 -8.18
CA ILE A 231 3.35 -13.20 -6.91
C ILE A 231 4.29 -14.33 -6.49
N LYS A 232 4.23 -15.52 -7.10
CA LYS A 232 5.10 -16.67 -6.81
C LYS A 232 5.23 -16.90 -5.30
N LEU A 233 4.09 -17.11 -4.61
CA LEU A 233 4.10 -17.47 -3.20
C LEU A 233 4.91 -18.76 -3.02
N VAL A 234 6.00 -18.68 -2.27
CA VAL A 234 6.74 -19.85 -1.79
C VAL A 234 6.23 -20.10 -0.37
N TYR A 235 5.60 -21.24 -0.14
CA TYR A 235 5.15 -21.71 1.17
C TYR A 235 6.29 -22.40 1.90
#